data_aecb4ac56edb8b64e341196293fc0002
#
_entry.id   aecb4ac56edb8b64e341196293fc0002
#
_cell.length_a   1.000
_cell.length_b   1.000
_cell.length_c   1.000
_cell.angle_alpha   90.00
_cell.angle_beta   90.00
_cell.angle_gamma   90.00
#
_symmetry.space_group_name_H-M   'P 1'
#
loop_
_entity.id
_entity.type
_entity.pdbx_description
1 polymer ?
#
loop_
_entity_poly.entity_id
_entity_poly.type
_entity_poly.pdbx_seq_one_letter_code
_entity_poly.pdbx_strand_id
1 'polypeptide(L)'
;ILDILYATQTGNAETVAKKLQLLAQHRGFNVNLVEMNYHNINTFRQLRNVAIVTSTYGNGEVPDMGIDFWEELKSSKVEMTNLRYGLIALGDKSHEIFCGAGKAISKKLDELKCIKIIQNLECDGGTEGTYEWSIKFLEKLKLIDFYNDKV
;
A
#
# COMPACT_ATOMS: atom_id res chain seq x y z
N ILE A 1 -7.12 -7.63 11.11
CA ILE A 1 -6.10 -6.57 11.24
C ILE A 1 -5.76 -6.03 9.86
N LEU A 2 -5.71 -4.73 9.72
CA LEU A 2 -5.23 -4.06 8.52
C LEU A 2 -3.92 -3.38 8.85
N ASP A 3 -2.89 -3.67 8.06
CA ASP A 3 -1.59 -3.03 8.19
C ASP A 3 -1.43 -1.99 7.08
N ILE A 4 -1.22 -0.75 7.46
CA ILE A 4 -1.01 0.35 6.52
C ILE A 4 0.46 0.76 6.57
N LEU A 5 1.12 0.65 5.42
CA LEU A 5 2.53 1.00 5.27
C LEU A 5 2.65 2.21 4.36
N TYR A 6 3.37 3.24 4.81
CA TYR A 6 3.53 4.42 3.98
C TYR A 6 5.00 4.81 3.80
N ALA A 7 5.28 5.46 2.70
CA ALA A 7 6.56 6.09 2.43
C ALA A 7 6.27 7.45 1.80
N THR A 8 6.70 8.52 2.47
CA THR A 8 6.40 9.88 2.03
C THR A 8 7.67 10.70 1.85
N GLN A 9 7.63 11.64 0.92
CA GLN A 9 8.71 12.61 0.72
C GLN A 9 8.36 13.97 1.33
N THR A 10 7.10 14.39 1.17
CA THR A 10 6.64 15.72 1.59
C THR A 10 5.51 15.67 2.62
N GLY A 11 5.16 14.49 3.12
CA GLY A 11 4.09 14.31 4.09
C GLY A 11 2.74 13.91 3.51
N ASN A 12 2.53 13.98 2.21
CA ASN A 12 1.23 13.69 1.59
C ASN A 12 0.82 12.22 1.76
N ALA A 13 1.75 11.28 1.56
CA ALA A 13 1.45 9.86 1.73
C ALA A 13 1.09 9.54 3.18
N GLU A 14 1.78 10.15 4.14
CA GLU A 14 1.45 9.97 5.56
C GLU A 14 0.06 10.49 5.88
N THR A 15 -0.30 11.66 5.35
CA THR A 15 -1.63 12.24 5.55
C THR A 15 -2.72 11.32 5.00
N VAL A 16 -2.53 10.80 3.80
CA VAL A 16 -3.48 9.85 3.19
C VAL A 16 -3.58 8.57 4.02
N ALA A 17 -2.44 8.04 4.46
CA ALA A 17 -2.41 6.82 5.27
C ALA A 17 -3.15 7.02 6.60
N LYS A 18 -2.98 8.17 7.25
CA LYS A 18 -3.69 8.49 8.51
C LYS A 18 -5.20 8.60 8.30
N LYS A 19 -5.64 9.17 7.17
CA LYS A 19 -7.07 9.25 6.85
C LYS A 19 -7.65 7.86 6.63
N LEU A 20 -6.92 6.99 5.93
CA LEU A 20 -7.34 5.60 5.74
C LEU A 20 -7.44 4.87 7.09
N GLN A 21 -6.49 5.09 7.98
CA GLN A 21 -6.53 4.53 9.34
C GLN A 21 -7.81 4.91 10.06
N LEU A 22 -8.17 6.18 10.06
CA LEU A 22 -9.39 6.66 10.73
C LEU A 22 -10.65 6.02 10.12
N LEU A 23 -10.73 5.96 8.81
CA LEU A 23 -11.86 5.33 8.13
C LEU A 23 -11.97 3.84 8.49
N ALA A 24 -10.84 3.14 8.50
CA ALA A 24 -10.81 1.72 8.81
C ALA A 24 -11.22 1.46 10.26
N GLN A 25 -10.71 2.24 11.20
CA GLN A 25 -11.07 2.14 12.61
C GLN A 25 -12.56 2.38 12.81
N HIS A 26 -13.13 3.36 12.12
CA HIS A 26 -14.55 3.67 12.16
C HIS A 26 -15.41 2.49 11.68
N ARG A 27 -14.86 1.65 10.82
CA ARG A 27 -15.54 0.48 10.26
C ARG A 27 -15.21 -0.81 11.01
N GLY A 28 -14.55 -0.70 12.17
CA GLY A 28 -14.30 -1.83 13.05
C GLY A 28 -13.01 -2.61 12.77
N PHE A 29 -12.14 -2.10 11.92
CA PHE A 29 -10.83 -2.75 11.71
C PHE A 29 -9.86 -2.39 12.83
N ASN A 30 -9.04 -3.36 13.21
CA ASN A 30 -7.84 -3.10 13.99
C ASN A 30 -6.74 -2.70 13.00
N VAL A 31 -6.09 -1.56 13.22
CA VAL A 31 -5.17 -0.99 12.25
C VAL A 31 -3.79 -0.77 12.88
N ASN A 32 -2.76 -1.23 12.16
CA ASN A 32 -1.38 -0.87 12.44
C ASN A 32 -0.91 0.08 11.33
N LEU A 33 -0.46 1.27 11.70
CA LEU A 33 0.03 2.28 10.76
C LEU A 33 1.51 2.49 11.02
N VAL A 34 2.37 2.19 10.04
CA VAL A 34 3.82 2.30 10.18
C VAL A 34 4.47 2.82 8.90
N GLU A 35 5.66 3.40 9.05
CA GLU A 35 6.52 3.65 7.90
C GLU A 35 6.90 2.34 7.25
N MET A 36 7.07 2.35 5.94
CA MET A 36 7.37 1.14 5.18
C MET A 36 8.64 0.43 5.70
N ASN A 37 9.66 1.19 6.08
CA ASN A 37 10.92 0.64 6.60
C ASN A 37 10.80 -0.01 7.98
N TYR A 38 9.66 0.12 8.65
CA TYR A 38 9.40 -0.62 9.88
C TYR A 38 9.42 -2.13 9.63
N HIS A 39 9.01 -2.55 8.44
CA HIS A 39 8.98 -3.95 8.05
C HIS A 39 10.25 -4.36 7.30
N ASN A 40 10.67 -5.59 7.55
CA ASN A 40 11.59 -6.30 6.67
C ASN A 40 10.80 -7.36 5.91
N ILE A 41 11.44 -8.10 5.02
CA ILE A 41 10.73 -9.10 4.22
C ILE A 41 10.14 -10.21 5.10
N ASN A 42 10.79 -10.56 6.19
CA ASN A 42 10.31 -11.63 7.07
C ASN A 42 9.06 -11.25 7.84
N THR A 43 8.97 -10.01 8.32
CA THR A 43 7.77 -9.52 9.01
C THR A 43 6.66 -9.23 8.02
N PHE A 44 6.98 -8.66 6.86
CA PHE A 44 5.99 -8.30 5.85
C PHE A 44 5.26 -9.53 5.31
N ARG A 45 5.97 -10.61 5.03
CA ARG A 45 5.38 -11.83 4.46
C ARG A 45 4.35 -12.50 5.38
N GLN A 46 4.33 -12.12 6.65
CA GLN A 46 3.37 -12.66 7.62
C GLN A 46 2.08 -11.87 7.69
N LEU A 47 2.03 -10.70 7.05
CA LEU A 47 0.83 -9.88 7.02
C LEU A 47 -0.23 -10.50 6.11
N ARG A 48 -1.49 -10.15 6.37
CA ARG A 48 -2.64 -10.68 5.63
C ARG A 48 -3.30 -9.62 4.77
N ASN A 49 -3.64 -8.48 5.35
CA ASN A 49 -4.34 -7.39 4.70
C ASN A 49 -3.47 -6.15 4.79
N VAL A 50 -3.04 -5.65 3.66
CA VAL A 50 -2.07 -4.55 3.59
C VAL A 50 -2.57 -3.45 2.68
N ALA A 51 -2.45 -2.21 3.13
CA ALA A 51 -2.60 -1.03 2.28
C ALA A 51 -1.24 -0.35 2.20
N ILE A 52 -0.80 -0.04 0.99
CA ILE A 52 0.46 0.65 0.77
C ILE A 52 0.15 2.02 0.21
N VAL A 53 0.70 3.07 0.84
CA VAL A 53 0.55 4.45 0.38
C VAL A 53 1.95 5.02 0.20
N THR A 54 2.34 5.30 -1.02
CA THR A 54 3.70 5.75 -1.29
C THR A 54 3.73 6.95 -2.22
N SER A 55 4.60 7.91 -1.87
CA SER A 55 5.01 8.97 -2.77
C SER A 55 6.10 8.44 -3.71
N THR A 56 6.41 9.22 -4.74
CA THR A 56 7.51 8.94 -5.65
C THR A 56 8.57 10.03 -5.45
N TYR A 57 9.82 9.62 -5.32
CA TYR A 57 10.96 10.51 -5.15
C TYR A 57 11.77 10.56 -6.44
N GLY A 58 12.27 11.75 -6.77
CA GLY A 58 13.15 11.94 -7.92
C GLY A 58 12.57 11.38 -9.22
N ASN A 59 13.29 10.50 -9.87
CA ASN A 59 12.95 9.93 -11.18
C ASN A 59 12.18 8.60 -11.07
N GLY A 60 11.28 8.48 -10.11
CA GLY A 60 10.47 7.28 -9.95
C GLY A 60 10.91 6.38 -8.81
N GLU A 61 11.67 6.91 -7.87
CA GLU A 61 12.26 6.14 -6.78
C GLU A 61 11.35 6.08 -5.55
N VAL A 62 11.55 5.04 -4.74
CA VAL A 62 10.88 4.91 -3.46
C VAL A 62 11.51 5.91 -2.48
N PRO A 63 10.70 6.68 -1.72
CA PRO A 63 11.23 7.58 -0.71
C PRO A 63 12.08 6.88 0.36
N ASP A 64 12.94 7.64 1.05
CA ASP A 64 13.85 7.10 2.07
C ASP A 64 13.14 6.28 3.15
N MET A 65 11.91 6.65 3.50
CA MET A 65 11.12 5.90 4.49
C MET A 65 10.75 4.48 4.06
N GLY A 66 10.94 4.14 2.81
CA GLY A 66 10.60 2.83 2.28
C GLY A 66 11.74 2.14 1.53
N ILE A 67 12.89 2.83 1.35
CA ILE A 67 13.92 2.32 0.46
C ILE A 67 14.55 1.01 0.97
N ASP A 68 14.76 0.90 2.27
CA ASP A 68 15.37 -0.32 2.83
C ASP A 68 14.45 -1.52 2.64
N PHE A 69 13.17 -1.34 2.93
CA PHE A 69 12.17 -2.39 2.68
C PHE A 69 12.09 -2.73 1.19
N TRP A 70 12.08 -1.71 0.33
CA TRP A 70 12.00 -1.91 -1.12
C TRP A 70 13.18 -2.73 -1.65
N GLU A 71 14.40 -2.46 -1.17
CA GLU A 71 15.58 -3.21 -1.60
C GLU A 71 15.45 -4.69 -1.26
N GLU A 72 14.93 -5.03 -0.08
CA GLU A 72 14.68 -6.42 0.29
C GLU A 72 13.57 -7.04 -0.55
N LEU A 73 12.47 -6.31 -0.73
CA LEU A 73 11.32 -6.79 -1.52
C LEU A 73 11.72 -7.03 -2.97
N LYS A 74 12.47 -6.12 -3.55
CA LYS A 74 12.92 -6.18 -4.93
C LYS A 74 13.76 -7.43 -5.18
N SER A 75 14.55 -7.83 -4.20
CA SER A 75 15.44 -9.00 -4.30
C SER A 75 14.77 -10.31 -3.88
N SER A 76 13.58 -10.26 -3.32
CA SER A 76 12.90 -11.45 -2.79
C SER A 76 12.32 -12.30 -3.92
N LYS A 77 12.32 -13.61 -3.69
CA LYS A 77 11.66 -14.61 -4.56
C LYS A 77 10.61 -15.40 -3.79
N VAL A 78 10.31 -15.01 -2.55
CA VAL A 78 9.36 -15.72 -1.69
C VAL A 78 7.94 -15.37 -2.12
N GLU A 79 7.16 -16.38 -2.51
CA GLU A 79 5.76 -16.19 -2.84
C GLU A 79 4.95 -15.85 -1.58
N MET A 80 3.97 -14.94 -1.73
CA MET A 80 3.14 -14.43 -0.64
C MET A 80 1.66 -14.58 -0.99
N THR A 81 1.23 -15.80 -1.19
CA THR A 81 -0.10 -16.12 -1.72
C THR A 81 -1.24 -15.81 -0.76
N ASN A 82 -0.94 -15.61 0.53
CA ASN A 82 -1.94 -15.28 1.54
C ASN A 82 -2.04 -13.79 1.85
N LEU A 83 -1.21 -12.96 1.22
CA LEU A 83 -1.18 -11.52 1.45
C LEU A 83 -2.07 -10.81 0.42
N ARG A 84 -3.05 -10.07 0.93
CA ARG A 84 -3.97 -9.26 0.12
C ARG A 84 -3.59 -7.80 0.25
N TYR A 85 -3.59 -7.05 -0.85
CA TYR A 85 -3.15 -5.67 -0.78
C TYR A 85 -3.95 -4.74 -1.69
N GLY A 86 -3.92 -3.46 -1.33
CA GLY A 86 -4.29 -2.35 -2.18
C GLY A 86 -3.20 -1.30 -2.11
N LEU A 87 -3.06 -0.48 -3.13
CA LEU A 87 -1.96 0.48 -3.23
C LEU A 87 -2.44 1.82 -3.77
N ILE A 88 -2.05 2.89 -3.08
CA ILE A 88 -2.20 4.28 -3.53
C ILE A 88 -0.81 4.82 -3.84
N ALA A 89 -0.64 5.28 -5.07
CA ALA A 89 0.60 5.88 -5.54
C ALA A 89 0.38 7.36 -5.75
N LEU A 90 1.20 8.19 -5.10
CA LEU A 90 1.19 9.63 -5.27
C LEU A 90 2.36 10.03 -6.16
N GLY A 91 2.11 10.93 -7.08
CA GLY A 91 3.13 11.38 -8.01
C GLY A 91 2.71 12.65 -8.71
N ASP A 92 3.44 12.99 -9.78
CA ASP A 92 3.18 14.16 -10.59
C ASP A 92 3.53 13.82 -12.04
N LYS A 93 2.58 14.02 -12.95
CA LYS A 93 2.77 13.74 -14.38
C LYS A 93 3.83 14.61 -15.04
N SER A 94 4.19 15.73 -14.41
CA SER A 94 5.30 16.55 -14.88
C SER A 94 6.66 15.90 -14.67
N HIS A 95 6.73 14.88 -13.81
CA HIS A 95 7.94 14.10 -13.59
C HIS A 95 8.10 13.02 -14.67
N GLU A 96 9.33 12.63 -14.95
CA GLU A 96 9.66 11.71 -16.02
C GLU A 96 8.99 10.35 -15.88
N ILE A 97 8.89 9.83 -14.64
CA ILE A 97 8.23 8.53 -14.36
C ILE A 97 7.10 8.75 -13.37
N PHE A 98 5.87 8.84 -13.90
CA PHE A 98 4.68 9.07 -13.11
C PHE A 98 4.39 7.88 -12.18
N CYS A 99 4.30 8.16 -10.86
CA CYS A 99 3.99 7.14 -9.84
C CYS A 99 4.91 5.92 -9.88
N GLY A 100 6.18 6.13 -10.26
CA GLY A 100 7.13 5.05 -10.48
C GLY A 100 7.34 4.16 -9.28
N ALA A 101 7.42 4.74 -8.07
CA ALA A 101 7.61 3.97 -6.84
C ALA A 101 6.45 2.98 -6.63
N GLY A 102 5.21 3.48 -6.69
CA GLY A 102 4.03 2.64 -6.50
C GLY A 102 3.90 1.57 -7.57
N LYS A 103 4.16 1.93 -8.83
CA LYS A 103 4.11 0.97 -9.94
C LYS A 103 5.13 -0.15 -9.77
N ALA A 104 6.35 0.17 -9.33
CA ALA A 104 7.40 -0.82 -9.13
C ALA A 104 7.05 -1.78 -7.99
N ILE A 105 6.57 -1.23 -6.88
CA ILE A 105 6.16 -2.03 -5.72
C ILE A 105 5.01 -2.97 -6.11
N SER A 106 3.98 -2.44 -6.77
CA SER A 106 2.82 -3.24 -7.18
C SER A 106 3.23 -4.37 -8.13
N LYS A 107 4.06 -4.06 -9.11
CA LYS A 107 4.56 -5.08 -10.03
C LYS A 107 5.26 -6.21 -9.30
N LYS A 108 6.11 -5.87 -8.32
CA LYS A 108 6.84 -6.87 -7.55
C LYS A 108 5.91 -7.71 -6.69
N LEU A 109 4.93 -7.08 -6.03
CA LEU A 109 3.95 -7.83 -5.23
C LEU A 109 3.16 -8.80 -6.09
N ASP A 110 2.78 -8.39 -7.30
CA ASP A 110 2.08 -9.28 -8.24
C ASP A 110 2.98 -10.44 -8.66
N GLU A 111 4.26 -10.19 -8.91
CA GLU A 111 5.23 -11.25 -9.22
C GLU A 111 5.38 -12.25 -8.09
N LEU A 112 5.29 -11.79 -6.83
CA LEU A 112 5.36 -12.64 -5.65
C LEU A 112 4.02 -13.29 -5.30
N LYS A 113 3.01 -13.18 -6.17
CA LYS A 113 1.70 -13.82 -6.03
C LYS A 113 0.83 -13.24 -4.93
N CYS A 114 1.10 -12.02 -4.48
CA CYS A 114 0.18 -11.30 -3.60
C CYS A 114 -1.15 -11.06 -4.33
N ILE A 115 -2.24 -11.00 -3.57
CA ILE A 115 -3.58 -10.83 -4.13
C ILE A 115 -3.94 -9.35 -4.13
N LYS A 116 -4.01 -8.76 -5.32
CA LYS A 116 -4.47 -7.38 -5.48
C LYS A 116 -5.99 -7.38 -5.43
N ILE A 117 -6.57 -6.78 -4.39
CA ILE A 117 -8.02 -6.82 -4.20
C ILE A 117 -8.75 -5.63 -4.81
N ILE A 118 -8.02 -4.60 -5.21
CA ILE A 118 -8.57 -3.42 -5.85
C ILE A 118 -7.51 -2.83 -6.77
N GLN A 119 -7.95 -2.21 -7.86
CA GLN A 119 -7.05 -1.53 -8.77
C GLN A 119 -6.27 -0.44 -8.06
N ASN A 120 -4.97 -0.29 -8.38
CA ASN A 120 -4.14 0.78 -7.82
C ASN A 120 -4.75 2.15 -8.14
N LEU A 121 -4.63 3.08 -7.20
CA LEU A 121 -4.94 4.48 -7.43
C LEU A 121 -3.64 5.23 -7.69
N GLU A 122 -3.58 5.96 -8.80
CA GLU A 122 -2.45 6.83 -9.14
C GLU A 122 -2.92 8.26 -9.11
N CYS A 123 -2.37 9.06 -8.20
CA CYS A 123 -2.77 10.47 -8.03
C CYS A 123 -1.76 11.40 -8.68
N ASP A 124 -2.24 12.35 -9.47
CA ASP A 124 -1.41 13.32 -10.18
C ASP A 124 -1.38 14.64 -9.41
N GLY A 125 -0.27 14.91 -8.73
CA GLY A 125 -0.03 16.18 -8.05
C GLY A 125 -0.77 16.41 -6.74
N GLY A 126 -1.62 15.47 -6.33
CA GLY A 126 -2.43 15.65 -5.12
C GLY A 126 -2.92 14.33 -4.56
N THR A 127 -4.08 14.37 -3.89
CA THR A 127 -4.66 13.21 -3.21
C THR A 127 -6.07 12.90 -3.70
N GLU A 128 -6.44 13.38 -4.88
CA GLU A 128 -7.77 13.20 -5.44
C GLU A 128 -8.10 11.72 -5.63
N GLY A 129 -9.31 11.33 -5.22
CA GLY A 129 -9.78 9.95 -5.36
C GLY A 129 -9.42 9.04 -4.20
N THR A 130 -8.59 9.50 -3.24
CA THR A 130 -8.14 8.64 -2.14
C THR A 130 -9.28 8.25 -1.21
N TYR A 131 -10.25 9.15 -0.99
CA TYR A 131 -11.40 8.84 -0.13
C TYR A 131 -12.26 7.73 -0.75
N GLU A 132 -12.64 7.88 -2.00
CA GLU A 132 -13.48 6.90 -2.71
C GLU A 132 -12.77 5.55 -2.83
N TRP A 133 -11.49 5.57 -3.13
CA TRP A 133 -10.68 4.35 -3.18
C TRP A 133 -10.66 3.65 -1.82
N SER A 134 -10.47 4.43 -0.75
CA SER A 134 -10.41 3.89 0.61
C SER A 134 -11.70 3.19 0.99
N ILE A 135 -12.84 3.80 0.68
CA ILE A 135 -14.15 3.20 0.96
C ILE A 135 -14.29 1.86 0.22
N LYS A 136 -13.96 1.84 -1.07
CA LYS A 136 -14.06 0.61 -1.88
C LYS A 136 -13.11 -0.48 -1.38
N PHE A 137 -11.89 -0.10 -1.01
CA PHE A 137 -10.91 -1.04 -0.47
C PHE A 137 -11.42 -1.69 0.82
N LEU A 138 -11.93 -0.89 1.75
CA LEU A 138 -12.43 -1.39 3.01
C LEU A 138 -13.68 -2.26 2.83
N GLU A 139 -14.56 -1.89 1.90
CA GLU A 139 -15.73 -2.71 1.57
C GLU A 139 -15.32 -4.09 1.06
N LYS A 140 -14.33 -4.15 0.17
CA LYS A 140 -13.84 -5.42 -0.37
C LYS A 140 -13.19 -6.28 0.71
N LEU A 141 -12.42 -5.67 1.62
CA LEU A 141 -11.86 -6.40 2.76
C LEU A 141 -12.95 -7.01 3.64
N LYS A 142 -13.99 -6.25 3.93
CA LYS A 142 -15.11 -6.74 4.74
C LYS A 142 -15.82 -7.91 4.08
N LEU A 143 -16.02 -7.87 2.77
CA LEU A 143 -16.63 -8.97 2.04
C LEU A 143 -15.78 -10.24 2.10
N ILE A 144 -14.48 -10.11 1.94
CA ILE A 144 -13.56 -11.25 2.00
C ILE A 144 -13.60 -11.87 3.40
N ASP A 145 -13.51 -11.05 4.44
CA ASP A 145 -13.57 -11.54 5.82
C ASP A 145 -14.90 -12.22 6.11
N PHE A 146 -16.01 -11.64 5.63
CA PHE A 146 -17.33 -12.22 5.81
C PHE A 146 -17.42 -13.62 5.18
N TYR A 147 -16.94 -13.80 3.95
CA TYR A 147 -16.97 -15.09 3.28
C TYR A 147 -16.05 -16.11 3.95
N ASN A 148 -14.88 -15.67 4.40
CA ASN A 148 -13.95 -16.58 5.09
C ASN A 148 -14.51 -17.08 6.42
N ASP A 149 -15.25 -16.23 7.14
CA ASP A 149 -15.89 -16.62 8.39
C ASP A 149 -17.03 -17.62 8.20
N LYS A 150 -17.56 -17.75 6.99
CA LYS A 150 -18.65 -18.67 6.66
C LYS A 150 -18.17 -20.05 6.21
N VAL A 151 -16.89 -20.19 5.97
CA VAL A 151 -16.29 -21.47 5.52
C VAL A 151 -15.72 -22.28 6.72
#